data_d8d7b4201d4e9aa48e63c2ad35cb82aa
#
_entry.id   d8d7b4201d4e9aa48e63c2ad35cb82aa
#
_cell.length_a   1.000
_cell.length_b   1.000
_cell.length_c   1.000
_cell.angle_alpha   90.00
_cell.angle_beta   90.00
_cell.angle_gamma   90.00
#
_symmetry.space_group_name_H-M   'P 1'
#
loop_
_entity.id
_entity.type
_entity.pdbx_description
1 polymer ?
#
loop_
_entity_poly.entity_id
_entity_poly.type
_entity_poly.pdbx_seq_one_letter_code
_entity_poly.pdbx_strand_id
1 'polypeptide(L)'
;MAATPRFRDDASATPHPDGAPETAPSDRKHPVDETLPPLKMFTSGLQHVAAMYAGVVAPPMIVGPAVGLTPKETAFLMGASLFTAGIATLLQTLGFWRIGARLPFVNGVSFAGVTPMVAIGKDRGHDGIAVIFGAIIVASLLGFVLAPYFCKLVRFFPPVVTGTVITLIGVSLLPVAFNWSQGGNATAHDYGSTTNITMAAVTLVIVLGLRKLLRGFLQQIAILLGLIIGTLIAIPVGITDFGAIKNADAIGFPTPFHFGAPQFEIAAIVSMSIVMLVCMTESTADMLALGKIVDRPADERTIEGGLRADTLGSAISPLFNGFMCSAFAQNIGLVAMTKVRSRFVVAAGGGILILLGLVPVAASVIALVPLPVLGGAGIVLFGSVAASGIQTLAGAALEKGENALIVAAAVGVGLIPIAAPDFYHAFPKDLLVVLDSGISTGCVVAIVLNLAFNHLGRKPESEEAGTAPGGHDPVKAMEVAAH
;
A
#
# COMPACT_ATOMS: atom_id res chain seq x y z
N MET A 1 -75.58 -32.50 -13.95
CA MET A 1 -75.65 -33.63 -13.00
C MET A 1 -74.25 -34.17 -12.86
N ALA A 2 -73.67 -33.92 -11.71
CA ALA A 2 -72.58 -34.71 -11.11
C ALA A 2 -71.98 -33.87 -9.95
N ALA A 3 -72.00 -34.48 -8.81
CA ALA A 3 -71.82 -33.91 -7.47
C ALA A 3 -70.42 -33.58 -7.12
N THR A 4 -70.25 -32.48 -6.35
CA THR A 4 -69.03 -32.12 -5.55
C THR A 4 -68.98 -32.97 -4.28
N PRO A 5 -67.84 -33.48 -3.86
CA PRO A 5 -67.63 -33.99 -2.52
C PRO A 5 -67.13 -32.89 -1.61
N ARG A 6 -67.83 -32.67 -0.50
CA ARG A 6 -67.41 -31.88 0.68
C ARG A 6 -66.23 -32.60 1.38
N PHE A 7 -65.14 -31.89 1.67
CA PHE A 7 -64.14 -32.30 2.66
C PHE A 7 -64.56 -31.82 4.03
N ARG A 8 -64.53 -32.73 4.98
CA ARG A 8 -64.80 -32.60 6.39
C ARG A 8 -63.61 -31.95 7.08
N ASP A 9 -63.89 -30.96 7.92
CA ASP A 9 -63.03 -30.47 8.95
C ASP A 9 -62.85 -31.55 10.04
N ASP A 10 -61.62 -31.99 10.28
CA ASP A 10 -61.26 -32.67 11.50
C ASP A 10 -60.19 -31.87 12.20
N ALA A 11 -60.59 -31.12 13.20
CA ALA A 11 -59.78 -30.48 14.20
C ALA A 11 -59.26 -31.53 15.20
N SER A 12 -57.94 -31.76 15.18
CA SER A 12 -57.26 -32.26 16.36
C SER A 12 -55.81 -31.73 16.36
N ALA A 13 -55.67 -30.46 16.75
CA ALA A 13 -54.38 -29.90 17.14
C ALA A 13 -54.01 -30.43 18.52
N THR A 14 -53.11 -31.35 18.59
CA THR A 14 -52.37 -31.65 19.83
C THR A 14 -51.43 -30.50 20.12
N PRO A 15 -51.36 -29.94 21.33
CA PRO A 15 -50.39 -28.92 21.68
C PRO A 15 -49.01 -29.60 21.86
N HIS A 16 -48.02 -29.18 21.08
CA HIS A 16 -46.65 -29.47 21.36
C HIS A 16 -46.22 -28.73 22.63
N PRO A 17 -45.76 -29.43 23.67
CA PRO A 17 -45.10 -28.80 24.79
C PRO A 17 -43.64 -28.65 24.42
N ASP A 18 -43.17 -27.47 24.12
CA ASP A 18 -41.80 -27.03 24.29
C ASP A 18 -41.65 -25.61 23.74
N GLY A 19 -42.25 -24.68 24.48
CA GLY A 19 -41.86 -23.27 24.48
C GLY A 19 -40.55 -23.12 25.24
N ALA A 20 -39.46 -23.66 24.71
CA ALA A 20 -38.14 -23.19 25.09
C ALA A 20 -38.01 -21.74 24.59
N PRO A 21 -37.71 -20.76 25.45
CA PRO A 21 -37.48 -19.41 24.98
C PRO A 21 -36.32 -19.49 23.98
N GLU A 22 -36.58 -19.03 22.73
CA GLU A 22 -35.52 -18.71 21.78
C GLU A 22 -34.54 -17.83 22.54
N THR A 23 -33.41 -18.42 22.93
CA THR A 23 -32.36 -17.68 23.59
C THR A 23 -31.97 -16.55 22.65
N ALA A 24 -32.23 -15.33 23.10
CA ALA A 24 -31.82 -14.09 22.44
C ALA A 24 -30.39 -14.25 21.93
N PRO A 25 -30.06 -13.74 20.75
CA PRO A 25 -28.72 -13.92 20.19
C PRO A 25 -27.71 -13.48 21.22
N SER A 26 -26.95 -14.44 21.72
CA SER A 26 -25.92 -14.27 22.71
C SER A 26 -25.04 -13.07 22.33
N ASP A 27 -24.59 -12.36 23.32
CA ASP A 27 -23.64 -11.24 23.40
C ASP A 27 -22.26 -11.59 22.77
N ARG A 28 -22.26 -12.22 21.60
CA ARG A 28 -21.03 -12.58 20.87
C ARG A 28 -20.52 -11.33 20.17
N LYS A 29 -19.42 -10.82 20.71
CA LYS A 29 -18.66 -9.74 20.05
C LYS A 29 -18.43 -10.08 18.58
N HIS A 30 -18.54 -9.08 17.70
CA HIS A 30 -18.22 -9.28 16.29
C HIS A 30 -16.78 -9.84 16.13
N PRO A 31 -16.49 -10.79 15.19
CA PRO A 31 -15.18 -11.40 15.02
C PRO A 31 -14.02 -10.41 14.89
N VAL A 32 -14.28 -9.22 14.37
CA VAL A 32 -13.31 -8.11 14.30
C VAL A 32 -12.89 -7.63 15.70
N ASP A 33 -13.78 -7.68 16.68
CA ASP A 33 -13.53 -7.21 18.05
C ASP A 33 -13.23 -8.38 19.03
N GLU A 34 -13.00 -9.58 18.51
CA GLU A 34 -12.63 -10.75 19.28
C GLU A 34 -11.16 -10.70 19.69
N THR A 35 -10.87 -10.95 20.96
CA THR A 35 -9.48 -11.13 21.45
C THR A 35 -9.13 -12.61 21.45
N LEU A 36 -8.08 -12.97 20.69
CA LEU A 36 -7.58 -14.33 20.65
C LEU A 36 -6.61 -14.63 21.82
N PRO A 37 -6.35 -15.91 22.13
CA PRO A 37 -5.29 -16.26 23.08
C PRO A 37 -3.95 -15.58 22.72
N PRO A 38 -3.14 -15.14 23.72
CA PRO A 38 -1.94 -14.32 23.48
C PRO A 38 -0.96 -14.94 22.47
N LEU A 39 -0.71 -16.24 22.55
CA LEU A 39 0.19 -16.94 21.62
C LEU A 39 -0.34 -16.91 20.18
N LYS A 40 -1.63 -17.15 19.97
CA LYS A 40 -2.27 -17.10 18.66
C LYS A 40 -2.28 -15.66 18.11
N MET A 41 -2.50 -14.68 19.00
CA MET A 41 -2.47 -13.26 18.67
C MET A 41 -1.06 -12.85 18.20
N PHE A 42 -0.02 -13.27 18.93
CA PHE A 42 1.37 -13.01 18.57
C PHE A 42 1.78 -13.70 17.25
N THR A 43 1.51 -15.00 17.10
CA THR A 43 1.90 -15.76 15.89
C THR A 43 1.18 -15.26 14.65
N SER A 44 -0.12 -14.94 14.74
CA SER A 44 -0.85 -14.37 13.61
C SER A 44 -0.44 -12.92 13.34
N GLY A 45 -0.13 -12.13 14.37
CA GLY A 45 0.46 -10.79 14.22
C GLY A 45 1.81 -10.84 13.49
N LEU A 46 2.67 -11.81 13.86
CA LEU A 46 3.94 -12.02 13.17
C LEU A 46 3.77 -12.41 11.70
N GLN A 47 2.70 -13.13 11.35
CA GLN A 47 2.37 -13.43 9.95
C GLN A 47 2.07 -12.15 9.16
N HIS A 48 1.32 -11.21 9.74
CA HIS A 48 1.07 -9.91 9.13
C HIS A 48 2.37 -9.14 8.91
N VAL A 49 3.25 -9.11 9.91
CA VAL A 49 4.56 -8.47 9.80
C VAL A 49 5.39 -9.12 8.68
N ALA A 50 5.50 -10.44 8.66
CA ALA A 50 6.28 -11.15 7.63
C ALA A 50 5.75 -10.90 6.20
N ALA A 51 4.42 -10.78 6.02
CA ALA A 51 3.82 -10.52 4.71
C ALA A 51 4.14 -9.12 4.17
N MET A 52 4.25 -8.10 5.05
CA MET A 52 4.48 -6.71 4.65
C MET A 52 5.96 -6.27 4.75
N TYR A 53 6.80 -7.05 5.42
CA TYR A 53 8.15 -6.65 5.82
C TYR A 53 9.00 -6.13 4.64
N ALA A 54 9.07 -6.91 3.56
CA ALA A 54 9.81 -6.51 2.37
C ALA A 54 9.27 -5.19 1.76
N GLY A 55 7.96 -4.99 1.82
CA GLY A 55 7.31 -3.78 1.32
C GLY A 55 7.63 -2.52 2.14
N VAL A 56 7.74 -2.65 3.47
CA VAL A 56 8.04 -1.50 4.35
C VAL A 56 9.49 -1.06 4.23
N VAL A 57 10.43 -1.98 4.03
CA VAL A 57 11.85 -1.66 3.98
C VAL A 57 12.34 -1.23 2.59
N ALA A 58 11.62 -1.59 1.53
CA ALA A 58 12.01 -1.24 0.17
C ALA A 58 12.02 0.29 -0.10
N PRO A 59 11.03 1.10 0.28
CA PRO A 59 11.06 2.54 0.06
C PRO A 59 12.29 3.23 0.68
N PRO A 60 12.64 3.04 1.96
CA PRO A 60 13.85 3.64 2.51
C PRO A 60 15.14 3.17 1.84
N MET A 61 15.19 1.92 1.35
CA MET A 61 16.33 1.41 0.58
C MET A 61 16.47 2.06 -0.80
N ILE A 62 15.40 2.59 -1.36
CA ILE A 62 15.41 3.32 -2.63
C ILE A 62 15.77 4.79 -2.39
N VAL A 63 15.06 5.42 -1.46
CA VAL A 63 15.16 6.87 -1.23
C VAL A 63 16.49 7.21 -0.54
N GLY A 64 16.94 6.43 0.45
CA GLY A 64 18.15 6.70 1.18
C GLY A 64 19.38 6.93 0.28
N PRO A 65 19.77 5.96 -0.56
CA PRO A 65 20.89 6.15 -1.51
C PRO A 65 20.64 7.27 -2.53
N ALA A 66 19.37 7.46 -2.96
CA ALA A 66 19.04 8.51 -3.92
C ALA A 66 19.24 9.93 -3.37
N VAL A 67 19.14 10.11 -2.06
CA VAL A 67 19.46 11.37 -1.37
C VAL A 67 20.87 11.38 -0.74
N GLY A 68 21.73 10.43 -1.11
CA GLY A 68 23.12 10.39 -0.69
C GLY A 68 23.35 9.92 0.75
N LEU A 69 22.38 9.22 1.37
CA LEU A 69 22.57 8.64 2.69
C LEU A 69 23.57 7.46 2.63
N THR A 70 24.36 7.35 3.69
CA THR A 70 25.25 6.21 3.89
C THR A 70 24.44 4.92 4.17
N PRO A 71 25.05 3.74 4.00
CA PRO A 71 24.39 2.47 4.35
C PRO A 71 23.90 2.42 5.80
N LYS A 72 24.61 3.03 6.74
CA LYS A 72 24.23 3.11 8.15
C LYS A 72 23.00 3.98 8.34
N GLU A 73 22.95 5.15 7.72
CA GLU A 73 21.79 6.04 7.76
C GLU A 73 20.58 5.44 7.06
N THR A 74 20.80 4.73 5.95
CA THR A 74 19.72 3.99 5.26
C THR A 74 19.15 2.89 6.17
N ALA A 75 20.00 2.14 6.89
CA ALA A 75 19.55 1.15 7.86
C ALA A 75 18.75 1.80 9.03
N PHE A 76 19.20 2.97 9.52
CA PHE A 76 18.45 3.75 10.49
C PHE A 76 17.06 4.16 9.95
N LEU A 77 17.00 4.62 8.70
CA LEU A 77 15.75 5.00 8.02
C LEU A 77 14.80 3.81 7.86
N MET A 78 15.33 2.60 7.60
CA MET A 78 14.53 1.37 7.56
C MET A 78 13.92 1.04 8.94
N GLY A 79 14.72 1.12 10.01
CA GLY A 79 14.26 0.93 11.38
C GLY A 79 13.18 1.95 11.77
N ALA A 80 13.39 3.22 11.45
CA ALA A 80 12.43 4.29 11.65
C ALA A 80 11.11 4.04 10.89
N SER A 81 11.20 3.54 9.66
CA SER A 81 10.04 3.18 8.84
C SER A 81 9.24 2.02 9.43
N LEU A 82 9.89 0.99 9.96
CA LEU A 82 9.22 -0.10 10.68
C LEU A 82 8.53 0.40 11.94
N PHE A 83 9.21 1.25 12.72
CA PHE A 83 8.67 1.86 13.94
C PHE A 83 7.39 2.67 13.66
N THR A 84 7.44 3.54 12.66
CA THR A 84 6.32 4.41 12.31
C THR A 84 5.18 3.66 11.63
N ALA A 85 5.47 2.64 10.81
CA ALA A 85 4.46 1.72 10.27
C ALA A 85 3.70 1.00 11.40
N GLY A 86 4.40 0.60 12.47
CA GLY A 86 3.78 0.04 13.65
C GLY A 86 2.85 1.01 14.35
N ILE A 87 3.26 2.28 14.54
CA ILE A 87 2.39 3.33 15.10
C ILE A 87 1.16 3.55 14.22
N ALA A 88 1.32 3.70 12.90
CA ALA A 88 0.23 3.89 11.97
C ALA A 88 -0.76 2.70 12.00
N THR A 89 -0.26 1.46 12.09
CA THR A 89 -1.07 0.25 12.24
C THR A 89 -1.86 0.25 13.54
N LEU A 90 -1.27 0.67 14.66
CA LEU A 90 -1.98 0.78 15.93
C LEU A 90 -3.08 1.85 15.89
N LEU A 91 -2.81 3.01 15.27
CA LEU A 91 -3.81 4.06 15.06
C LEU A 91 -5.00 3.54 14.26
N GLN A 92 -4.77 2.73 13.23
CA GLN A 92 -5.82 2.15 12.40
C GLN A 92 -6.67 1.11 13.11
N THR A 93 -6.00 0.19 13.82
CA THR A 93 -6.64 -1.00 14.38
C THR A 93 -7.32 -0.74 15.72
N LEU A 94 -6.64 -0.04 16.63
CA LEU A 94 -7.18 0.28 17.94
C LEU A 94 -8.12 1.47 17.86
N GLY A 95 -7.69 2.51 17.18
CA GLY A 95 -8.43 3.75 16.99
C GLY A 95 -8.70 4.50 18.31
N PHE A 96 -8.85 5.78 18.24
CA PHE A 96 -9.32 6.60 19.36
C PHE A 96 -10.21 7.72 18.82
N TRP A 97 -11.26 8.07 19.56
CA TRP A 97 -12.25 9.06 19.16
C TRP A 97 -12.79 8.80 17.72
N ARG A 98 -12.47 9.67 16.75
CA ARG A 98 -12.87 9.57 15.32
C ARG A 98 -11.69 9.20 14.41
N ILE A 99 -10.63 8.62 14.95
CA ILE A 99 -9.43 8.19 14.23
C ILE A 99 -9.33 6.68 14.30
N GLY A 100 -9.05 6.02 13.18
CA GLY A 100 -8.95 4.58 13.03
C GLY A 100 -10.18 3.95 12.41
N ALA A 101 -9.97 3.08 11.43
CA ALA A 101 -11.02 2.27 10.82
C ALA A 101 -11.56 1.19 11.78
N ARG A 102 -10.76 0.81 12.79
CA ARG A 102 -11.05 -0.29 13.74
C ARG A 102 -11.34 -1.61 13.03
N LEU A 103 -10.64 -1.83 11.93
CA LEU A 103 -10.63 -3.03 11.14
C LEU A 103 -9.23 -3.71 11.29
N PRO A 104 -9.07 -4.99 10.92
CA PRO A 104 -7.76 -5.64 10.86
C PRO A 104 -6.93 -5.12 9.69
N PHE A 105 -6.57 -3.85 9.72
CA PHE A 105 -6.01 -3.06 8.64
C PHE A 105 -4.57 -2.69 8.96
N VAL A 106 -3.64 -3.14 8.12
CA VAL A 106 -2.20 -2.90 8.31
C VAL A 106 -1.76 -1.70 7.50
N ASN A 107 -0.97 -0.82 8.11
CA ASN A 107 -0.34 0.32 7.46
C ASN A 107 1.17 0.14 7.37
N GLY A 108 1.74 0.60 6.28
CA GLY A 108 3.18 0.63 6.07
C GLY A 108 3.59 1.76 5.14
N VAL A 109 4.88 1.88 4.87
CA VAL A 109 5.42 2.93 4.01
C VAL A 109 4.87 2.79 2.58
N SER A 110 4.27 3.86 2.07
CA SER A 110 3.64 3.86 0.74
C SER A 110 4.66 3.89 -0.39
N PHE A 111 4.48 3.01 -1.37
CA PHE A 111 5.26 3.03 -2.61
C PHE A 111 4.92 4.23 -3.51
N ALA A 112 3.72 4.78 -3.40
CA ALA A 112 3.29 5.93 -4.18
C ALA A 112 4.19 7.17 -3.95
N GLY A 113 4.75 7.30 -2.74
CA GLY A 113 5.65 8.39 -2.41
C GLY A 113 7.08 8.25 -2.92
N VAL A 114 7.52 7.05 -3.33
CA VAL A 114 8.95 6.77 -3.60
C VAL A 114 9.50 7.62 -4.73
N THR A 115 8.88 7.58 -5.91
CA THR A 115 9.36 8.36 -7.06
C THR A 115 9.34 9.87 -6.81
N PRO A 116 8.27 10.46 -6.23
CA PRO A 116 8.30 11.87 -5.84
C PRO A 116 9.38 12.20 -4.82
N MET A 117 9.61 11.35 -3.82
CA MET A 117 10.66 11.56 -2.83
C MET A 117 12.06 11.53 -3.47
N VAL A 118 12.30 10.60 -4.40
CA VAL A 118 13.55 10.56 -5.17
C VAL A 118 13.71 11.83 -6.00
N ALA A 119 12.66 12.29 -6.69
CA ALA A 119 12.70 13.53 -7.47
C ALA A 119 12.98 14.77 -6.61
N ILE A 120 12.38 14.85 -5.42
CA ILE A 120 12.65 15.93 -4.44
C ILE A 120 14.11 15.90 -3.98
N GLY A 121 14.65 14.71 -3.71
CA GLY A 121 15.98 14.55 -3.11
C GLY A 121 17.16 14.59 -4.08
N LYS A 122 16.95 14.25 -5.35
CA LYS A 122 17.99 13.99 -6.36
C LYS A 122 19.08 15.06 -6.46
N ASP A 123 18.70 16.34 -6.43
CA ASP A 123 19.63 17.46 -6.61
C ASP A 123 20.03 18.14 -5.28
N ARG A 124 19.53 17.64 -4.15
CA ARG A 124 19.72 18.24 -2.81
C ARG A 124 20.66 17.41 -1.93
N GLY A 125 20.98 16.19 -2.35
CA GLY A 125 21.77 15.28 -1.55
C GLY A 125 21.15 15.05 -0.18
N HIS A 126 21.99 15.01 0.85
CA HIS A 126 21.58 14.75 2.23
C HIS A 126 20.48 15.70 2.76
N ASP A 127 20.51 16.98 2.37
CA ASP A 127 19.51 17.97 2.80
C ASP A 127 18.11 17.69 2.20
N GLY A 128 18.04 16.92 1.11
CA GLY A 128 16.80 16.53 0.47
C GLY A 128 15.87 15.72 1.38
N ILE A 129 16.42 15.00 2.37
CA ILE A 129 15.62 14.23 3.32
C ILE A 129 14.75 15.12 4.20
N ALA A 130 15.29 16.27 4.63
CA ALA A 130 14.55 17.24 5.45
C ALA A 130 13.41 17.90 4.67
N VAL A 131 13.59 18.16 3.36
CA VAL A 131 12.55 18.67 2.46
C VAL A 131 11.46 17.61 2.24
N ILE A 132 11.85 16.35 2.03
CA ILE A 132 10.90 15.23 1.92
C ILE A 132 10.03 15.14 3.19
N PHE A 133 10.63 15.20 4.36
CA PHE A 133 9.89 15.14 5.64
C PHE A 133 8.94 16.32 5.80
N GLY A 134 9.37 17.54 5.50
CA GLY A 134 8.51 18.72 5.54
C GLY A 134 7.32 18.61 4.58
N ALA A 135 7.57 18.16 3.36
CA ALA A 135 6.52 17.95 2.37
C ALA A 135 5.50 16.88 2.80
N ILE A 136 5.95 15.76 3.37
CA ILE A 136 5.07 14.70 3.89
C ILE A 136 4.20 15.25 5.03
N ILE A 137 4.77 15.98 5.98
CA ILE A 137 4.02 16.53 7.12
C ILE A 137 2.88 17.41 6.61
N VAL A 138 3.16 18.37 5.72
CA VAL A 138 2.14 19.30 5.22
C VAL A 138 1.11 18.57 4.38
N ALA A 139 1.52 17.69 3.46
CA ALA A 139 0.62 16.88 2.65
C ALA A 139 -0.32 16.02 3.52
N SER A 140 0.22 15.45 4.59
CA SER A 140 -0.54 14.63 5.53
C SER A 140 -1.54 15.44 6.34
N LEU A 141 -1.16 16.64 6.80
CA LEU A 141 -2.08 17.53 7.50
C LEU A 141 -3.21 18.02 6.58
N LEU A 142 -2.90 18.32 5.31
CA LEU A 142 -3.92 18.63 4.30
C LEU A 142 -4.87 17.45 4.10
N GLY A 143 -4.33 16.23 3.97
CA GLY A 143 -5.12 15.00 3.87
C GLY A 143 -6.01 14.78 5.10
N PHE A 144 -5.50 15.05 6.30
CA PHE A 144 -6.28 14.93 7.54
C PHE A 144 -7.49 15.87 7.55
N VAL A 145 -7.30 17.11 7.10
CA VAL A 145 -8.41 18.08 6.95
C VAL A 145 -9.39 17.67 5.86
N LEU A 146 -8.89 17.05 4.78
CA LEU A 146 -9.73 16.58 3.67
C LEU A 146 -10.47 15.27 3.98
N ALA A 147 -10.00 14.46 4.92
CA ALA A 147 -10.56 13.13 5.21
C ALA A 147 -12.10 13.11 5.40
N PRO A 148 -12.75 14.03 6.14
CA PRO A 148 -14.21 14.06 6.28
C PRO A 148 -14.96 14.30 4.98
N TYR A 149 -14.31 14.94 4.01
CA TYR A 149 -14.91 15.28 2.72
C TYR A 149 -14.55 14.29 1.62
N PHE A 150 -13.63 13.36 1.92
CA PHE A 150 -13.03 12.50 0.91
C PHE A 150 -14.03 11.54 0.28
N CYS A 151 -15.03 11.04 1.00
CA CYS A 151 -16.12 10.25 0.44
C CYS A 151 -16.86 10.96 -0.70
N LYS A 152 -16.91 12.33 -0.67
CA LYS A 152 -17.46 13.13 -1.78
C LYS A 152 -16.46 13.33 -2.92
N LEU A 153 -15.16 13.32 -2.61
CA LEU A 153 -14.07 13.49 -3.59
C LEU A 153 -13.74 12.20 -4.32
N VAL A 154 -13.99 11.04 -3.73
CA VAL A 154 -13.73 9.71 -4.30
C VAL A 154 -14.34 9.54 -5.71
N ARG A 155 -15.45 10.24 -6.00
CA ARG A 155 -16.07 10.23 -7.33
C ARG A 155 -15.15 10.73 -8.45
N PHE A 156 -14.11 11.52 -8.14
CA PHE A 156 -13.12 12.01 -9.10
C PHE A 156 -11.95 11.04 -9.30
N PHE A 157 -11.93 9.98 -8.50
CA PHE A 157 -10.95 8.90 -8.54
C PHE A 157 -11.61 7.56 -8.91
N PRO A 158 -12.30 7.46 -10.06
CA PRO A 158 -12.88 6.21 -10.51
C PRO A 158 -11.77 5.18 -10.82
N PRO A 159 -12.11 3.90 -11.01
CA PRO A 159 -11.13 2.85 -11.31
C PRO A 159 -10.18 3.17 -12.46
N VAL A 160 -10.61 3.96 -13.46
CA VAL A 160 -9.75 4.41 -14.56
C VAL A 160 -8.59 5.29 -14.06
N VAL A 161 -8.83 6.19 -13.10
CA VAL A 161 -7.78 7.03 -12.51
C VAL A 161 -6.93 6.23 -11.54
N THR A 162 -7.57 5.56 -10.58
CA THR A 162 -6.88 4.80 -9.51
C THR A 162 -6.01 3.69 -10.09
N GLY A 163 -6.58 2.87 -10.99
CA GLY A 163 -5.85 1.77 -11.63
C GLY A 163 -4.68 2.24 -12.48
N THR A 164 -4.83 3.38 -13.20
CA THR A 164 -3.73 4.00 -13.95
C THR A 164 -2.58 4.41 -13.04
N VAL A 165 -2.90 5.07 -11.92
CA VAL A 165 -1.88 5.54 -10.99
C VAL A 165 -1.17 4.38 -10.29
N ILE A 166 -1.89 3.35 -9.83
CA ILE A 166 -1.29 2.15 -9.23
C ILE A 166 -0.39 1.42 -10.26
N THR A 167 -0.82 1.33 -11.51
CA THR A 167 0.01 0.77 -12.59
C THR A 167 1.30 1.56 -12.77
N LEU A 168 1.20 2.90 -12.82
CA LEU A 168 2.36 3.79 -12.91
C LEU A 168 3.30 3.64 -11.71
N ILE A 169 2.78 3.50 -10.47
CA ILE A 169 3.61 3.25 -9.28
C ILE A 169 4.48 2.02 -9.51
N GLY A 170 3.87 0.90 -9.89
CA GLY A 170 4.61 -0.35 -10.09
C GLY A 170 5.64 -0.26 -11.22
N VAL A 171 5.24 0.29 -12.37
CA VAL A 171 6.13 0.42 -13.54
C VAL A 171 7.27 1.41 -13.27
N SER A 172 7.02 2.52 -12.58
CA SER A 172 8.05 3.54 -12.24
C SER A 172 9.13 3.01 -11.30
N LEU A 173 8.86 1.95 -10.57
CA LEU A 173 9.83 1.33 -9.66
C LEU A 173 10.65 0.20 -10.31
N LEU A 174 10.22 -0.33 -11.46
CA LEU A 174 10.98 -1.38 -12.15
C LEU A 174 12.43 -1.00 -12.50
N PRO A 175 12.74 0.23 -12.97
CA PRO A 175 14.12 0.66 -13.21
C PRO A 175 15.02 0.54 -11.97
N VAL A 176 14.47 0.75 -10.76
CA VAL A 176 15.21 0.56 -9.51
C VAL A 176 15.58 -0.91 -9.34
N ALA A 177 14.64 -1.84 -9.56
CA ALA A 177 14.91 -3.27 -9.49
C ALA A 177 15.94 -3.69 -10.55
N PHE A 178 15.90 -3.10 -11.75
CA PHE A 178 16.92 -3.36 -12.79
C PHE A 178 18.30 -2.84 -12.41
N ASN A 179 18.37 -1.65 -11.83
CA ASN A 179 19.62 -1.09 -11.30
C ASN A 179 20.19 -1.98 -10.18
N TRP A 180 19.36 -2.38 -9.22
CA TRP A 180 19.78 -3.31 -8.17
C TRP A 180 20.27 -4.65 -8.73
N SER A 181 19.59 -5.18 -9.76
CA SER A 181 20.00 -6.42 -10.44
C SER A 181 21.39 -6.32 -11.05
N GLN A 182 21.84 -5.12 -11.39
CA GLN A 182 23.16 -4.85 -11.93
C GLN A 182 24.22 -4.55 -10.84
N GLY A 183 23.83 -4.46 -9.56
CA GLY A 183 24.73 -4.15 -8.44
C GLY A 183 24.50 -2.77 -7.81
N GLY A 184 23.58 -1.95 -8.35
CA GLY A 184 23.09 -0.70 -7.76
C GLY A 184 23.99 0.52 -7.95
N ASN A 185 25.30 0.36 -8.11
CA ASN A 185 26.24 1.45 -8.32
C ASN A 185 26.79 1.43 -9.75
N ALA A 186 26.29 2.31 -10.60
CA ALA A 186 26.70 2.40 -12.00
C ALA A 186 28.19 2.72 -12.22
N THR A 187 28.89 3.23 -11.21
CA THR A 187 30.33 3.53 -11.28
C THR A 187 31.22 2.40 -10.75
N ALA A 188 30.61 1.36 -10.16
CA ALA A 188 31.35 0.21 -9.66
C ALA A 188 31.86 -0.68 -10.81
N HIS A 189 33.07 -1.25 -10.67
CA HIS A 189 33.69 -2.10 -11.68
C HIS A 189 32.86 -3.36 -12.01
N ASP A 190 32.08 -3.87 -11.04
CA ASP A 190 31.26 -5.07 -11.15
C ASP A 190 29.81 -4.75 -11.56
N TYR A 191 29.47 -3.48 -11.85
CA TYR A 191 28.14 -3.11 -12.31
C TYR A 191 27.81 -3.80 -13.64
N GLY A 192 26.63 -4.47 -13.68
CA GLY A 192 26.20 -5.24 -14.85
C GLY A 192 26.98 -6.54 -15.05
N SER A 193 27.79 -6.97 -14.08
CA SER A 193 28.55 -8.22 -14.17
C SER A 193 27.60 -9.42 -14.33
N THR A 194 28.12 -10.47 -14.98
CA THR A 194 27.39 -11.75 -15.14
C THR A 194 26.98 -12.31 -13.78
N THR A 195 27.81 -12.15 -12.76
CA THR A 195 27.52 -12.60 -11.39
C THR A 195 26.30 -11.89 -10.82
N ASN A 196 26.25 -10.56 -10.91
CA ASN A 196 25.12 -9.77 -10.41
C ASN A 196 23.81 -10.14 -11.12
N ILE A 197 23.83 -10.16 -12.46
CA ILE A 197 22.63 -10.48 -13.26
C ILE A 197 22.17 -11.92 -13.01
N THR A 198 23.11 -12.88 -12.89
CA THR A 198 22.76 -14.28 -12.60
C THR A 198 22.15 -14.41 -11.21
N MET A 199 22.69 -13.73 -10.19
CA MET A 199 22.10 -13.75 -8.84
C MET A 199 20.68 -13.15 -8.82
N ALA A 200 20.46 -12.07 -9.55
CA ALA A 200 19.12 -11.49 -9.69
C ALA A 200 18.15 -12.47 -10.38
N ALA A 201 18.58 -13.11 -11.48
CA ALA A 201 17.79 -14.11 -12.19
C ALA A 201 17.48 -15.33 -11.31
N VAL A 202 18.48 -15.86 -10.58
CA VAL A 202 18.27 -16.97 -9.63
C VAL A 202 17.27 -16.60 -8.55
N THR A 203 17.39 -15.42 -7.96
CA THR A 203 16.43 -14.94 -6.94
C THR A 203 15.04 -14.78 -7.51
N LEU A 204 14.90 -14.22 -8.72
CA LEU A 204 13.62 -14.10 -9.42
C LEU A 204 12.97 -15.49 -9.60
N VAL A 205 13.73 -16.47 -10.09
CA VAL A 205 13.24 -17.85 -10.30
C VAL A 205 12.85 -18.49 -8.98
N ILE A 206 13.61 -18.28 -7.91
CA ILE A 206 13.29 -18.77 -6.56
C ILE A 206 11.96 -18.19 -6.09
N VAL A 207 11.75 -16.87 -6.17
CA VAL A 207 10.51 -16.21 -5.74
C VAL A 207 9.31 -16.75 -6.54
N LEU A 208 9.42 -16.86 -7.87
CA LEU A 208 8.37 -17.40 -8.72
C LEU A 208 8.09 -18.87 -8.42
N GLY A 209 9.15 -19.67 -8.22
CA GLY A 209 9.06 -21.08 -7.83
C GLY A 209 8.35 -21.26 -6.48
N LEU A 210 8.73 -20.47 -5.48
CA LEU A 210 8.08 -20.48 -4.17
C LEU A 210 6.60 -20.09 -4.26
N ARG A 211 6.25 -19.08 -5.05
CA ARG A 211 4.85 -18.69 -5.27
C ARG A 211 4.03 -19.79 -5.95
N LYS A 212 4.64 -20.61 -6.79
CA LYS A 212 3.98 -21.75 -7.46
C LYS A 212 3.88 -23.00 -6.57
N LEU A 213 4.94 -23.29 -5.81
CA LEU A 213 5.06 -24.54 -5.04
C LEU A 213 4.42 -24.44 -3.66
N LEU A 214 4.51 -23.28 -3.01
CA LEU A 214 3.98 -23.07 -1.68
C LEU A 214 2.48 -22.73 -1.72
N ARG A 215 1.80 -22.99 -0.61
CA ARG A 215 0.37 -22.71 -0.42
C ARG A 215 0.14 -21.96 0.88
N GLY A 216 -0.98 -21.26 0.96
CA GLY A 216 -1.39 -20.59 2.17
C GLY A 216 -0.43 -19.46 2.56
N PHE A 217 -0.14 -19.32 3.85
CA PHE A 217 0.70 -18.26 4.38
C PHE A 217 2.11 -18.24 3.76
N LEU A 218 2.75 -19.38 3.54
CA LEU A 218 4.09 -19.45 2.95
C LEU A 218 4.13 -18.86 1.51
N GLN A 219 3.05 -18.99 0.76
CA GLN A 219 2.92 -18.36 -0.56
C GLN A 219 2.89 -16.83 -0.45
N GLN A 220 2.25 -16.28 0.57
CA GLN A 220 2.18 -14.83 0.80
C GLN A 220 3.55 -14.22 1.12
N ILE A 221 4.39 -14.95 1.86
CA ILE A 221 5.73 -14.50 2.22
C ILE A 221 6.82 -15.00 1.24
N ALA A 222 6.45 -15.44 0.04
CA ALA A 222 7.40 -16.00 -0.92
C ALA A 222 8.51 -15.01 -1.32
N ILE A 223 8.23 -13.70 -1.36
CA ILE A 223 9.25 -12.66 -1.62
C ILE A 223 10.27 -12.62 -0.48
N LEU A 224 9.79 -12.61 0.76
CA LEU A 224 10.68 -12.63 1.95
C LEU A 224 11.53 -13.91 1.99
N LEU A 225 10.93 -15.07 1.75
CA LEU A 225 11.66 -16.34 1.66
C LEU A 225 12.66 -16.33 0.51
N GLY A 226 12.31 -15.75 -0.64
CA GLY A 226 13.20 -15.59 -1.78
C GLY A 226 14.41 -14.71 -1.46
N LEU A 227 14.22 -13.61 -0.72
CA LEU A 227 15.31 -12.77 -0.22
C LEU A 227 16.23 -13.54 0.71
N ILE A 228 15.69 -14.32 1.65
CA ILE A 228 16.48 -15.14 2.58
C ILE A 228 17.30 -16.19 1.82
N ILE A 229 16.65 -16.98 0.95
CA ILE A 229 17.33 -18.02 0.18
C ILE A 229 18.35 -17.42 -0.79
N GLY A 230 17.99 -16.34 -1.49
CA GLY A 230 18.91 -15.63 -2.39
C GLY A 230 20.15 -15.11 -1.64
N THR A 231 19.96 -14.54 -0.44
CA THR A 231 21.08 -14.08 0.40
C THR A 231 21.96 -15.24 0.85
N LEU A 232 21.37 -16.36 1.27
CA LEU A 232 22.13 -17.57 1.64
C LEU A 232 22.96 -18.12 0.47
N ILE A 233 22.45 -18.05 -0.76
CA ILE A 233 23.19 -18.42 -1.97
C ILE A 233 24.30 -17.39 -2.27
N ALA A 234 24.05 -16.12 -1.99
CA ALA A 234 25.01 -15.04 -2.24
C ALA A 234 26.25 -15.10 -1.33
N ILE A 235 26.15 -15.70 -0.12
CA ILE A 235 27.26 -15.86 0.82
C ILE A 235 28.44 -16.62 0.19
N PRO A 236 28.31 -17.84 -0.33
CA PRO A 236 29.42 -18.56 -0.95
C PRO A 236 29.90 -17.91 -2.24
N VAL A 237 29.08 -17.10 -2.92
CA VAL A 237 29.48 -16.31 -4.10
C VAL A 237 30.37 -15.12 -3.73
N GLY A 238 30.37 -14.72 -2.45
CA GLY A 238 31.27 -13.67 -1.95
C GLY A 238 30.77 -12.23 -2.18
N ILE A 239 29.49 -12.05 -2.49
CA ILE A 239 28.88 -10.72 -2.74
C ILE A 239 28.11 -10.17 -1.53
N THR A 240 28.17 -10.83 -0.38
CA THR A 240 27.49 -10.42 0.86
C THR A 240 28.45 -9.66 1.75
N ASP A 241 28.09 -8.44 2.17
CA ASP A 241 28.88 -7.64 3.11
C ASP A 241 28.34 -7.77 4.55
N PHE A 242 29.14 -8.35 5.44
CA PHE A 242 28.81 -8.51 6.87
C PHE A 242 29.20 -7.29 7.72
N GLY A 243 29.79 -6.24 7.13
CA GLY A 243 30.25 -5.05 7.83
C GLY A 243 29.11 -4.30 8.55
N ALA A 244 27.92 -4.28 7.97
CA ALA A 244 26.76 -3.60 8.53
C ALA A 244 26.30 -4.16 9.90
N ILE A 245 26.43 -5.47 10.12
CA ILE A 245 26.02 -6.10 11.40
C ILE A 245 27.05 -5.87 12.49
N LYS A 246 28.35 -5.90 12.15
CA LYS A 246 29.42 -5.79 13.17
C LYS A 246 29.39 -4.48 13.94
N ASN A 247 28.80 -3.45 13.34
CA ASN A 247 28.77 -2.09 13.89
C ASN A 247 27.34 -1.64 14.29
N ALA A 248 26.38 -2.56 14.32
CA ALA A 248 25.01 -2.22 14.66
C ALA A 248 24.78 -2.25 16.17
N ASP A 249 24.17 -1.19 16.70
CA ASP A 249 23.74 -1.14 18.08
C ASP A 249 22.62 -2.17 18.34
N ALA A 250 22.63 -2.81 19.52
CA ALA A 250 21.63 -3.83 19.87
C ALA A 250 20.23 -3.23 20.04
N ILE A 251 20.15 -2.03 20.61
CA ILE A 251 18.91 -1.28 20.85
C ILE A 251 19.15 0.16 20.43
N GLY A 252 18.25 0.72 19.63
CA GLY A 252 18.30 2.11 19.20
C GLY A 252 16.89 2.69 19.07
N PHE A 253 16.67 3.84 19.64
CA PHE A 253 15.43 4.58 19.45
C PHE A 253 15.56 5.47 18.20
N PRO A 254 14.57 5.49 17.29
CA PRO A 254 14.58 6.43 16.17
C PRO A 254 14.41 7.86 16.72
N THR A 255 15.54 8.48 17.04
CA THR A 255 15.57 9.83 17.64
C THR A 255 14.85 10.80 16.74
N PRO A 256 13.89 11.59 17.26
CA PRO A 256 13.19 12.58 16.47
C PRO A 256 14.17 13.54 15.78
N PHE A 257 13.86 13.89 14.53
CA PHE A 257 14.64 14.85 13.74
C PHE A 257 16.12 14.47 13.57
N HIS A 258 16.45 13.19 13.48
CA HIS A 258 17.82 12.71 13.31
C HIS A 258 18.53 13.32 12.08
N PHE A 259 17.79 13.50 10.99
CA PHE A 259 18.26 14.13 9.75
C PHE A 259 18.06 15.66 9.71
N GLY A 260 17.82 16.29 10.86
CA GLY A 260 17.58 17.72 10.95
C GLY A 260 16.09 18.09 10.99
N ALA A 261 15.84 19.39 11.15
CA ALA A 261 14.47 19.92 11.17
C ALA A 261 13.83 19.84 9.77
N PRO A 262 12.53 19.48 9.67
CA PRO A 262 11.82 19.46 8.40
C PRO A 262 11.87 20.82 7.69
N GLN A 263 12.15 20.81 6.38
CA GLN A 263 12.17 21.99 5.53
C GLN A 263 10.94 22.01 4.63
N PHE A 264 10.41 23.20 4.36
CA PHE A 264 9.14 23.35 3.67
C PHE A 264 9.36 24.05 2.33
N GLU A 265 9.20 23.31 1.23
CA GLU A 265 9.25 23.81 -0.14
C GLU A 265 7.91 23.57 -0.83
N ILE A 266 7.36 24.60 -1.47
CA ILE A 266 6.02 24.56 -2.06
C ILE A 266 5.91 23.46 -3.12
N ALA A 267 6.90 23.34 -4.01
CA ALA A 267 6.89 22.33 -5.07
C ALA A 267 6.87 20.90 -4.51
N ALA A 268 7.67 20.62 -3.48
CA ALA A 268 7.71 19.33 -2.79
C ALA A 268 6.38 19.06 -2.08
N ILE A 269 5.79 20.07 -1.42
CA ILE A 269 4.49 19.96 -0.74
C ILE A 269 3.39 19.64 -1.75
N VAL A 270 3.36 20.32 -2.92
CA VAL A 270 2.37 20.05 -3.97
C VAL A 270 2.52 18.63 -4.49
N SER A 271 3.75 18.19 -4.82
CA SER A 271 4.02 16.84 -5.30
C SER A 271 3.55 15.77 -4.28
N MET A 272 3.92 15.92 -3.01
CA MET A 272 3.52 14.98 -1.96
C MET A 272 2.02 15.06 -1.61
N SER A 273 1.37 16.21 -1.83
CA SER A 273 -0.09 16.34 -1.65
C SER A 273 -0.87 15.57 -2.72
N ILE A 274 -0.39 15.55 -3.97
CA ILE A 274 -0.95 14.72 -5.03
C ILE A 274 -0.85 13.23 -4.64
N VAL A 275 0.32 12.81 -4.16
CA VAL A 275 0.55 11.44 -3.69
C VAL A 275 -0.38 11.10 -2.51
N MET A 276 -0.57 12.04 -1.57
CA MET A 276 -1.49 11.81 -0.44
C MET A 276 -2.91 11.53 -0.91
N LEU A 277 -3.42 12.24 -1.91
CA LEU A 277 -4.75 11.96 -2.48
C LEU A 277 -4.83 10.56 -3.10
N VAL A 278 -3.75 10.12 -3.75
CA VAL A 278 -3.64 8.75 -4.27
C VAL A 278 -3.69 7.74 -3.13
N CYS A 279 -2.88 7.91 -2.08
CA CYS A 279 -2.87 7.03 -0.91
C CYS A 279 -4.25 6.97 -0.23
N MET A 280 -4.95 8.10 -0.09
CA MET A 280 -6.29 8.14 0.47
C MET A 280 -7.29 7.34 -0.38
N THR A 281 -7.15 7.37 -1.70
CA THR A 281 -8.01 6.62 -2.62
C THR A 281 -7.73 5.12 -2.51
N GLU A 282 -6.45 4.72 -2.51
CA GLU A 282 -6.02 3.34 -2.32
C GLU A 282 -6.52 2.78 -0.98
N SER A 283 -6.28 3.50 0.12
CA SER A 283 -6.75 3.10 1.45
C SER A 283 -8.27 3.00 1.54
N THR A 284 -9.02 3.84 0.81
CA THR A 284 -10.49 3.76 0.76
C THR A 284 -10.93 2.46 0.08
N ALA A 285 -10.34 2.11 -1.07
CA ALA A 285 -10.64 0.87 -1.78
C ALA A 285 -10.30 -0.36 -0.91
N ASP A 286 -9.16 -0.33 -0.25
CA ASP A 286 -8.70 -1.39 0.65
C ASP A 286 -9.61 -1.56 1.88
N MET A 287 -10.10 -0.48 2.47
CA MET A 287 -11.06 -0.54 3.59
C MET A 287 -12.39 -1.15 3.15
N LEU A 288 -12.88 -0.81 1.96
CA LEU A 288 -14.10 -1.37 1.40
C LEU A 288 -13.94 -2.88 1.14
N ALA A 289 -12.81 -3.29 0.54
CA ALA A 289 -12.51 -4.70 0.29
C ALA A 289 -12.39 -5.50 1.59
N LEU A 290 -11.64 -4.97 2.57
CA LEU A 290 -11.47 -5.62 3.86
C LEU A 290 -12.78 -5.72 4.63
N GLY A 291 -13.60 -4.66 4.61
CA GLY A 291 -14.90 -4.64 5.26
C GLY A 291 -15.81 -5.77 4.80
N LYS A 292 -15.81 -6.10 3.49
CA LYS A 292 -16.54 -7.25 2.93
C LYS A 292 -15.97 -8.59 3.45
N ILE A 293 -14.65 -8.73 3.48
CA ILE A 293 -13.98 -9.99 3.91
C ILE A 293 -14.27 -10.31 5.37
N VAL A 294 -14.37 -9.27 6.21
CA VAL A 294 -14.59 -9.45 7.65
C VAL A 294 -16.07 -9.38 8.05
N ASP A 295 -17.00 -9.28 7.09
CA ASP A 295 -18.45 -9.14 7.27
C ASP A 295 -18.85 -7.88 8.10
N ARG A 296 -18.03 -6.83 8.01
CA ARG A 296 -18.26 -5.52 8.63
C ARG A 296 -18.07 -4.42 7.58
N PRO A 297 -19.08 -4.11 6.78
CA PRO A 297 -18.98 -3.10 5.73
C PRO A 297 -18.42 -1.78 6.25
N ALA A 298 -17.46 -1.21 5.52
CA ALA A 298 -16.88 0.08 5.85
C ALA A 298 -17.85 1.19 5.42
N ASP A 299 -18.52 1.78 6.39
CA ASP A 299 -19.37 2.97 6.18
C ASP A 299 -18.54 4.26 6.07
N GLU A 300 -19.18 5.39 5.75
CA GLU A 300 -18.49 6.68 5.63
C GLU A 300 -17.70 7.06 6.89
N ARG A 301 -18.19 6.71 8.08
CA ARG A 301 -17.50 7.00 9.34
C ARG A 301 -16.25 6.14 9.51
N THR A 302 -16.33 4.89 9.11
CA THR A 302 -15.18 3.97 9.12
C THR A 302 -14.10 4.44 8.15
N ILE A 303 -14.49 4.84 6.94
CA ILE A 303 -13.57 5.39 5.92
C ILE A 303 -12.96 6.71 6.41
N GLU A 304 -13.78 7.65 6.89
CA GLU A 304 -13.29 8.91 7.46
C GLU A 304 -12.28 8.68 8.60
N GLY A 305 -12.62 7.78 9.52
CA GLY A 305 -11.76 7.42 10.65
C GLY A 305 -10.45 6.77 10.19
N GLY A 306 -10.51 5.88 9.21
CA GLY A 306 -9.34 5.23 8.63
C GLY A 306 -8.44 6.21 7.89
N LEU A 307 -8.99 7.09 7.07
CA LEU A 307 -8.21 8.12 6.37
C LEU A 307 -7.55 9.12 7.35
N ARG A 308 -8.23 9.47 8.44
CA ARG A 308 -7.62 10.26 9.51
C ARG A 308 -6.46 9.53 10.18
N ALA A 309 -6.55 8.22 10.36
CA ALA A 309 -5.45 7.44 10.94
C ALA A 309 -4.25 7.36 9.99
N ASP A 310 -4.49 7.14 8.69
CA ASP A 310 -3.44 7.10 7.67
C ASP A 310 -2.70 8.44 7.59
N THR A 311 -3.45 9.53 7.51
CA THR A 311 -2.87 10.86 7.39
C THR A 311 -2.19 11.32 8.68
N LEU A 312 -2.76 11.01 9.86
CA LEU A 312 -2.10 11.28 11.13
C LEU A 312 -0.83 10.45 11.31
N GLY A 313 -0.89 9.16 11.00
CA GLY A 313 0.28 8.29 11.00
C GLY A 313 1.38 8.80 10.08
N SER A 314 1.00 9.26 8.88
CA SER A 314 1.92 9.86 7.91
C SER A 314 2.47 11.22 8.36
N ALA A 315 1.72 12.02 9.13
CA ALA A 315 2.22 13.27 9.70
C ALA A 315 3.20 13.04 10.86
N ILE A 316 2.98 12.01 11.66
CA ILE A 316 3.85 11.62 12.78
C ILE A 316 5.13 10.94 12.27
N SER A 317 5.04 10.18 11.17
CA SER A 317 6.13 9.37 10.64
C SER A 317 7.43 10.16 10.41
N PRO A 318 7.45 11.33 9.75
CA PRO A 318 8.66 12.12 9.55
C PRO A 318 9.30 12.66 10.83
N LEU A 319 8.52 12.84 11.89
CA LEU A 319 9.07 13.27 13.19
C LEU A 319 10.05 12.22 13.74
N PHE A 320 9.79 10.94 13.45
CA PHE A 320 10.65 9.81 13.77
C PHE A 320 11.44 9.29 12.57
N ASN A 321 11.62 10.14 11.55
CA ASN A 321 12.39 9.86 10.34
C ASN A 321 11.82 8.74 9.46
N GLY A 322 10.52 8.46 9.55
CA GLY A 322 9.81 7.56 8.65
C GLY A 322 9.17 8.32 7.48
N PHE A 323 8.66 7.57 6.51
CA PHE A 323 7.98 8.11 5.35
C PHE A 323 6.46 8.06 5.48
N MET A 324 5.76 8.58 4.47
CA MET A 324 4.32 8.50 4.32
C MET A 324 3.82 7.06 4.39
N CYS A 325 2.75 6.83 5.16
CA CYS A 325 2.14 5.52 5.35
C CYS A 325 0.82 5.41 4.58
N SER A 326 0.53 4.22 4.07
CA SER A 326 -0.76 3.85 3.47
C SER A 326 -1.11 2.39 3.79
N ALA A 327 -2.30 1.99 3.36
CA ALA A 327 -2.76 0.61 3.45
C ALA A 327 -1.83 -0.38 2.74
N PHE A 328 -1.78 -1.60 3.25
CA PHE A 328 -1.05 -2.72 2.64
C PHE A 328 -2.03 -3.80 2.16
N ALA A 329 -2.37 -3.76 0.88
CA ALA A 329 -3.32 -4.67 0.23
C ALA A 329 -2.93 -6.16 0.40
N GLN A 330 -1.65 -6.50 0.47
CA GLN A 330 -1.16 -7.86 0.69
C GLN A 330 -1.70 -8.46 1.99
N ASN A 331 -1.88 -7.64 3.02
CA ASN A 331 -2.38 -8.07 4.32
C ASN A 331 -3.89 -8.33 4.30
N ILE A 332 -4.63 -7.72 3.38
CA ILE A 332 -6.05 -8.01 3.14
C ILE A 332 -6.20 -9.45 2.62
N GLY A 333 -5.36 -9.83 1.66
CA GLY A 333 -5.28 -11.21 1.18
C GLY A 333 -4.97 -12.23 2.28
N LEU A 334 -4.12 -11.85 3.25
CA LEU A 334 -3.81 -12.71 4.40
C LEU A 334 -5.05 -12.90 5.32
N VAL A 335 -5.81 -11.85 5.60
CA VAL A 335 -7.07 -11.93 6.38
C VAL A 335 -8.08 -12.84 5.66
N ALA A 336 -8.24 -12.67 4.35
CA ALA A 336 -9.16 -13.48 3.53
C ALA A 336 -8.80 -14.98 3.60
N MET A 337 -7.51 -15.30 3.52
CA MET A 337 -7.01 -16.67 3.48
C MET A 337 -7.03 -17.34 4.85
N THR A 338 -6.55 -16.65 5.89
CA THR A 338 -6.43 -17.21 7.25
C THR A 338 -7.75 -17.21 8.00
N LYS A 339 -8.71 -16.41 7.55
CA LYS A 339 -9.99 -16.13 8.22
C LYS A 339 -9.83 -15.59 9.65
N VAL A 340 -8.64 -15.08 9.99
CA VAL A 340 -8.36 -14.41 11.26
C VAL A 340 -8.77 -12.94 11.09
N ARG A 341 -9.96 -12.62 11.58
CA ARG A 341 -10.62 -11.31 11.36
C ARG A 341 -10.38 -10.31 12.49
N SER A 342 -9.72 -10.71 13.57
CA SER A 342 -9.51 -9.87 14.75
C SER A 342 -8.57 -8.68 14.47
N ARG A 343 -9.02 -7.46 14.74
CA ARG A 343 -8.19 -6.25 14.67
C ARG A 343 -7.06 -6.24 15.70
N PHE A 344 -7.25 -6.92 16.82
CA PHE A 344 -6.21 -7.02 17.87
C PHE A 344 -5.03 -7.88 17.45
N VAL A 345 -5.22 -8.82 16.52
CA VAL A 345 -4.12 -9.56 15.90
C VAL A 345 -3.22 -8.61 15.10
N VAL A 346 -3.83 -7.73 14.30
CA VAL A 346 -3.09 -6.76 13.52
C VAL A 346 -2.45 -5.70 14.42
N ALA A 347 -3.13 -5.31 15.51
CA ALA A 347 -2.53 -4.45 16.53
C ALA A 347 -1.29 -5.08 17.17
N ALA A 348 -1.33 -6.40 17.47
CA ALA A 348 -0.15 -7.13 17.95
C ALA A 348 0.98 -7.08 16.88
N GLY A 349 0.65 -7.23 15.60
CA GLY A 349 1.59 -7.01 14.49
C GLY A 349 2.19 -5.60 14.50
N GLY A 350 1.38 -4.57 14.72
CA GLY A 350 1.86 -3.18 14.89
C GLY A 350 2.85 -3.04 16.06
N GLY A 351 2.56 -3.69 17.19
CA GLY A 351 3.49 -3.77 18.33
C GLY A 351 4.82 -4.46 17.97
N ILE A 352 4.76 -5.57 17.21
CA ILE A 352 5.97 -6.26 16.72
C ILE A 352 6.78 -5.34 15.78
N LEU A 353 6.14 -4.59 14.89
CA LEU A 353 6.81 -3.63 14.01
C LEU A 353 7.54 -2.53 14.80
N ILE A 354 6.91 -2.00 15.86
CA ILE A 354 7.56 -1.03 16.75
C ILE A 354 8.81 -1.65 17.38
N LEU A 355 8.69 -2.86 17.92
CA LEU A 355 9.82 -3.56 18.53
C LEU A 355 10.94 -3.81 17.52
N LEU A 356 10.63 -4.22 16.28
CA LEU A 356 11.63 -4.40 15.22
C LEU A 356 12.30 -3.08 14.86
N GLY A 357 11.58 -1.97 14.83
CA GLY A 357 12.13 -0.64 14.59
C GLY A 357 13.03 -0.12 15.72
N LEU A 358 12.87 -0.64 16.95
CA LEU A 358 13.73 -0.36 18.11
C LEU A 358 14.98 -1.24 18.17
N VAL A 359 15.13 -2.21 17.27
CA VAL A 359 16.25 -3.13 17.21
C VAL A 359 17.05 -2.90 15.94
N PRO A 360 18.07 -1.99 15.92
CA PRO A 360 18.85 -1.66 14.74
C PRO A 360 19.51 -2.87 14.07
N VAL A 361 19.85 -3.91 14.85
CA VAL A 361 20.36 -5.18 14.31
C VAL A 361 19.36 -5.79 13.31
N ALA A 362 18.05 -5.71 13.56
CA ALA A 362 17.04 -6.24 12.63
C ALA A 362 17.07 -5.51 11.27
N ALA A 363 17.25 -4.19 11.28
CA ALA A 363 17.44 -3.39 10.07
C ALA A 363 18.78 -3.70 9.38
N SER A 364 19.83 -3.92 10.15
CA SER A 364 21.18 -4.27 9.63
C SER A 364 21.21 -5.67 9.00
N VAL A 365 20.41 -6.61 9.47
CA VAL A 365 20.23 -7.94 8.83
C VAL A 365 19.66 -7.78 7.41
N ILE A 366 18.78 -6.80 7.18
CA ILE A 366 18.26 -6.52 5.84
C ILE A 366 19.35 -5.92 4.95
N ALA A 367 20.21 -5.08 5.51
CA ALA A 367 21.34 -4.49 4.80
C ALA A 367 22.39 -5.53 4.34
N LEU A 368 22.32 -6.79 4.86
CA LEU A 368 23.12 -7.91 4.35
C LEU A 368 22.64 -8.42 2.99
N VAL A 369 21.36 -8.17 2.64
CA VAL A 369 20.82 -8.67 1.38
C VAL A 369 21.52 -7.96 0.23
N PRO A 370 22.29 -8.67 -0.62
CA PRO A 370 22.98 -8.04 -1.73
C PRO A 370 22.01 -7.40 -2.71
N LEU A 371 22.39 -6.26 -3.28
CA LEU A 371 21.54 -5.54 -4.24
C LEU A 371 21.04 -6.40 -5.40
N PRO A 372 21.82 -7.33 -6.01
CA PRO A 372 21.32 -8.22 -7.03
C PRO A 372 20.18 -9.13 -6.56
N VAL A 373 20.26 -9.60 -5.31
CA VAL A 373 19.18 -10.41 -4.70
C VAL A 373 17.92 -9.56 -4.52
N LEU A 374 18.07 -8.32 -4.02
CA LEU A 374 16.99 -7.35 -3.93
C LEU A 374 16.38 -7.02 -5.30
N GLY A 375 17.22 -6.91 -6.34
CA GLY A 375 16.79 -6.65 -7.70
C GLY A 375 15.87 -7.75 -8.23
N GLY A 376 16.29 -9.01 -8.10
CA GLY A 376 15.47 -10.16 -8.52
C GLY A 376 14.13 -10.25 -7.80
N ALA A 377 14.11 -10.03 -6.49
CA ALA A 377 12.88 -9.99 -5.69
C ALA A 377 12.05 -8.71 -6.00
N GLY A 378 12.71 -7.58 -6.23
CA GLY A 378 12.11 -6.29 -6.55
C GLY A 378 11.33 -6.31 -7.87
N ILE A 379 11.80 -7.03 -8.89
CA ILE A 379 11.06 -7.23 -10.14
C ILE A 379 9.68 -7.85 -9.86
N VAL A 380 9.60 -8.86 -9.00
CA VAL A 380 8.32 -9.47 -8.64
C VAL A 380 7.49 -8.54 -7.77
N LEU A 381 8.11 -7.85 -6.81
CA LEU A 381 7.43 -6.93 -5.90
C LEU A 381 6.78 -5.77 -6.67
N PHE A 382 7.54 -5.03 -7.45
CA PHE A 382 7.05 -3.86 -8.20
C PHE A 382 6.15 -4.27 -9.36
N GLY A 383 6.47 -5.39 -10.03
CA GLY A 383 5.60 -5.99 -11.03
C GLY A 383 4.24 -6.41 -10.47
N SER A 384 4.18 -6.88 -9.21
CA SER A 384 2.91 -7.20 -8.56
C SER A 384 2.07 -5.96 -8.24
N VAL A 385 2.70 -4.82 -7.92
CA VAL A 385 2.00 -3.54 -7.77
C VAL A 385 1.41 -3.10 -9.10
N ALA A 386 2.20 -3.15 -10.20
CA ALA A 386 1.69 -2.83 -11.53
C ALA A 386 0.51 -3.74 -11.93
N ALA A 387 0.61 -5.04 -11.66
CA ALA A 387 -0.45 -6.00 -11.92
C ALA A 387 -1.74 -5.69 -11.14
N SER A 388 -1.63 -5.23 -9.89
CA SER A 388 -2.78 -4.79 -9.09
C SER A 388 -3.47 -3.57 -9.72
N GLY A 389 -2.68 -2.61 -10.24
CA GLY A 389 -3.22 -1.48 -11.00
C GLY A 389 -3.98 -1.93 -12.25
N ILE A 390 -3.41 -2.87 -13.01
CA ILE A 390 -4.06 -3.45 -14.20
C ILE A 390 -5.37 -4.17 -13.82
N GLN A 391 -5.39 -4.89 -12.72
CA GLN A 391 -6.63 -5.52 -12.22
C GLN A 391 -7.70 -4.48 -11.88
N THR A 392 -7.31 -3.36 -11.29
CA THR A 392 -8.23 -2.25 -11.02
C THR A 392 -8.76 -1.65 -12.32
N LEU A 393 -7.91 -1.51 -13.36
CA LEU A 393 -8.31 -1.04 -14.70
C LEU A 393 -9.29 -1.99 -15.39
N ALA A 394 -9.25 -3.29 -15.12
CA ALA A 394 -10.24 -4.23 -15.67
C ALA A 394 -11.68 -3.87 -15.27
N GLY A 395 -11.87 -3.23 -14.09
CA GLY A 395 -13.17 -2.68 -13.65
C GLY A 395 -13.51 -1.30 -14.21
N ALA A 396 -12.62 -0.67 -14.99
CA ALA A 396 -12.77 0.71 -15.46
C ALA A 396 -13.62 0.89 -16.72
N ALA A 397 -14.27 -0.15 -17.22
CA ALA A 397 -15.07 -0.14 -18.47
C ALA A 397 -14.32 0.56 -19.64
N LEU A 398 -13.11 0.09 -19.93
CA LEU A 398 -12.22 0.69 -20.95
C LEU A 398 -12.82 0.70 -22.36
N GLU A 399 -13.81 -0.15 -22.62
CA GLU A 399 -14.54 -0.21 -23.89
C GLU A 399 -15.57 0.93 -24.05
N LYS A 400 -15.88 1.64 -22.96
CA LYS A 400 -16.90 2.69 -22.94
C LYS A 400 -16.25 4.07 -22.88
N GLY A 401 -16.63 4.92 -23.83
CA GLY A 401 -16.22 6.33 -23.87
C GLY A 401 -14.70 6.51 -24.03
N GLU A 402 -14.15 7.52 -23.37
CA GLU A 402 -12.76 7.95 -23.50
C GLU A 402 -11.81 7.36 -22.44
N ASN A 403 -12.26 6.37 -21.66
CA ASN A 403 -11.47 5.81 -20.57
C ASN A 403 -10.13 5.22 -21.04
N ALA A 404 -10.12 4.52 -22.17
CA ALA A 404 -8.89 4.00 -22.76
C ALA A 404 -7.90 5.12 -23.13
N LEU A 405 -8.40 6.26 -23.63
CA LEU A 405 -7.58 7.42 -23.97
C LEU A 405 -7.00 8.09 -22.72
N ILE A 406 -7.79 8.17 -21.65
CA ILE A 406 -7.32 8.66 -20.33
C ILE A 406 -6.14 7.83 -19.85
N VAL A 407 -6.28 6.49 -19.87
CA VAL A 407 -5.20 5.56 -19.46
C VAL A 407 -3.97 5.74 -20.36
N ALA A 408 -4.17 5.74 -21.70
CA ALA A 408 -3.06 5.86 -22.65
C ALA A 408 -2.26 7.15 -22.46
N ALA A 409 -2.96 8.30 -22.36
CA ALA A 409 -2.32 9.60 -22.17
C ALA A 409 -1.62 9.70 -20.80
N ALA A 410 -2.29 9.27 -19.72
CA ALA A 410 -1.74 9.36 -18.36
C ALA A 410 -0.51 8.44 -18.19
N VAL A 411 -0.56 7.21 -18.72
CA VAL A 411 0.58 6.30 -18.71
C VAL A 411 1.70 6.83 -19.59
N GLY A 412 1.38 7.30 -20.81
CA GLY A 412 2.39 7.86 -21.72
C GLY A 412 3.14 9.04 -21.09
N VAL A 413 2.43 10.02 -20.53
CA VAL A 413 3.05 11.18 -19.87
C VAL A 413 3.78 10.77 -18.59
N GLY A 414 3.21 9.86 -17.79
CA GLY A 414 3.84 9.38 -16.56
C GLY A 414 5.12 8.58 -16.80
N LEU A 415 5.33 7.99 -17.97
CA LEU A 415 6.55 7.26 -18.32
C LEU A 415 7.66 8.15 -18.91
N ILE A 416 7.38 9.41 -19.26
CA ILE A 416 8.39 10.32 -19.83
C ILE A 416 9.64 10.42 -18.97
N PRO A 417 9.58 10.68 -17.63
CA PRO A 417 10.79 10.82 -16.82
C PRO A 417 11.62 9.54 -16.73
N ILE A 418 11.00 8.40 -17.01
CA ILE A 418 11.65 7.09 -16.97
C ILE A 418 12.37 6.83 -18.30
N ALA A 419 11.68 7.09 -19.42
CA ALA A 419 12.17 6.80 -20.76
C ALA A 419 13.13 7.88 -21.28
N ALA A 420 12.94 9.13 -20.85
CA ALA A 420 13.73 10.29 -21.25
C ALA A 420 13.97 11.21 -20.04
N PRO A 421 14.95 10.88 -19.17
CA PRO A 421 15.19 11.59 -17.91
C PRO A 421 15.44 13.10 -18.05
N ASP A 422 15.97 13.54 -19.20
CA ASP A 422 16.30 14.94 -19.47
C ASP A 422 15.19 15.70 -20.21
N PHE A 423 14.02 15.06 -20.42
CA PHE A 423 12.94 15.65 -21.24
C PHE A 423 12.48 17.01 -20.70
N TYR A 424 12.41 17.16 -19.41
CA TYR A 424 11.94 18.37 -18.75
C TYR A 424 13.06 19.33 -18.30
N HIS A 425 14.35 19.08 -18.62
CA HIS A 425 15.51 19.83 -18.11
C HIS A 425 15.46 21.35 -18.30
N ALA A 426 14.72 21.82 -19.31
CA ALA A 426 14.57 23.25 -19.60
C ALA A 426 13.53 23.97 -18.74
N PHE A 427 12.75 23.22 -17.94
CA PHE A 427 11.72 23.80 -17.06
C PHE A 427 12.32 24.34 -15.75
N PRO A 428 11.65 25.29 -15.07
CA PRO A 428 12.06 25.77 -13.76
C PRO A 428 12.17 24.63 -12.74
N LYS A 429 13.16 24.72 -11.84
CA LYS A 429 13.45 23.66 -10.84
C LYS A 429 12.23 23.27 -9.99
N ASP A 430 11.39 24.23 -9.62
CA ASP A 430 10.17 23.98 -8.84
C ASP A 430 9.15 23.11 -9.62
N LEU A 431 9.07 23.26 -10.93
CA LEU A 431 8.23 22.43 -11.77
C LEU A 431 8.83 21.04 -11.99
N LEU A 432 10.15 20.92 -12.06
CA LEU A 432 10.84 19.64 -12.22
C LEU A 432 10.49 18.67 -11.08
N VAL A 433 10.33 19.13 -9.84
CA VAL A 433 9.92 18.29 -8.71
C VAL A 433 8.58 17.56 -8.97
N VAL A 434 7.68 18.16 -9.73
CA VAL A 434 6.40 17.53 -10.09
C VAL A 434 6.54 16.77 -11.40
N LEU A 435 7.20 17.34 -12.41
CA LEU A 435 7.30 16.80 -13.77
C LEU A 435 8.20 15.54 -13.83
N ASP A 436 9.28 15.49 -13.05
CA ASP A 436 10.19 14.34 -12.96
C ASP A 436 9.60 13.19 -12.12
N SER A 437 8.48 13.46 -11.43
CA SER A 437 7.70 12.41 -10.80
C SER A 437 6.63 11.88 -11.76
N GLY A 438 6.91 10.77 -12.42
CA GLY A 438 5.97 10.14 -13.35
C GLY A 438 4.61 9.79 -12.69
N ILE A 439 4.62 9.48 -11.39
CA ILE A 439 3.40 9.21 -10.63
C ILE A 439 2.57 10.50 -10.47
N SER A 440 3.21 11.60 -10.06
CA SER A 440 2.53 12.89 -9.87
C SER A 440 1.96 13.42 -11.20
N THR A 441 2.77 13.39 -12.25
CA THR A 441 2.37 13.87 -13.59
C THR A 441 1.26 13.01 -14.18
N GLY A 442 1.42 11.69 -14.15
CA GLY A 442 0.41 10.76 -14.65
C GLY A 442 -0.90 10.84 -13.86
N CYS A 443 -0.83 11.03 -12.53
CA CYS A 443 -2.03 11.25 -11.70
C CYS A 443 -2.77 12.54 -12.10
N VAL A 444 -2.05 13.66 -12.24
CA VAL A 444 -2.65 14.94 -12.66
C VAL A 444 -3.31 14.79 -14.02
N VAL A 445 -2.62 14.19 -15.01
CA VAL A 445 -3.17 13.95 -16.33
C VAL A 445 -4.42 13.07 -16.26
N ALA A 446 -4.39 11.98 -15.52
CA ALA A 446 -5.54 11.09 -15.37
C ALA A 446 -6.75 11.81 -14.76
N ILE A 447 -6.54 12.62 -13.70
CA ILE A 447 -7.62 13.39 -13.08
C ILE A 447 -8.17 14.45 -14.02
N VAL A 448 -7.30 15.24 -14.66
CA VAL A 448 -7.71 16.32 -15.58
C VAL A 448 -8.49 15.77 -16.77
N LEU A 449 -8.00 14.70 -17.39
CA LEU A 449 -8.70 14.08 -18.52
C LEU A 449 -10.01 13.40 -18.07
N ASN A 450 -10.04 12.77 -16.91
CA ASN A 450 -11.28 12.21 -16.37
C ASN A 450 -12.33 13.31 -16.11
N LEU A 451 -11.90 14.46 -15.57
CA LEU A 451 -12.78 15.62 -15.40
C LEU A 451 -13.27 16.15 -16.75
N ALA A 452 -12.37 16.29 -17.70
CA ALA A 452 -12.69 16.84 -19.03
C ALA A 452 -13.66 15.94 -19.81
N PHE A 453 -13.39 14.63 -19.85
CA PHE A 453 -14.15 13.69 -20.68
C PHE A 453 -15.39 13.11 -20.00
N ASN A 454 -15.31 12.85 -18.70
CA ASN A 454 -16.39 12.16 -18.00
C ASN A 454 -17.29 13.09 -17.17
N HIS A 455 -16.83 14.32 -16.84
CA HIS A 455 -17.60 15.27 -16.01
C HIS A 455 -17.91 16.61 -16.68
N LEU A 456 -17.03 17.12 -17.57
CA LEU A 456 -17.22 18.39 -18.26
C LEU A 456 -17.54 18.10 -19.73
N GLY A 457 -18.83 18.16 -20.15
CA GLY A 457 -19.15 18.23 -21.57
C GLY A 457 -20.05 17.17 -22.17
N ARG A 458 -20.45 16.12 -21.47
CA ARG A 458 -21.56 15.27 -21.91
C ARG A 458 -22.79 15.51 -21.05
N LYS A 459 -23.83 16.13 -21.64
CA LYS A 459 -25.19 15.80 -21.23
C LYS A 459 -25.34 14.30 -21.38
N PRO A 460 -25.86 13.58 -20.38
CA PRO A 460 -26.19 12.17 -20.58
C PRO A 460 -27.09 12.10 -21.81
N GLU A 461 -26.68 11.32 -22.82
CA GLU A 461 -27.64 10.84 -23.81
C GLU A 461 -28.77 10.22 -23.01
N SER A 462 -29.93 10.84 -23.09
CA SER A 462 -31.15 10.35 -22.52
C SER A 462 -31.26 8.87 -22.88
N GLU A 463 -31.26 8.00 -21.87
CA GLU A 463 -31.75 6.63 -21.99
C GLU A 463 -33.19 6.75 -22.51
N GLU A 464 -33.37 6.70 -23.83
CA GLU A 464 -34.64 6.38 -24.41
C GLU A 464 -34.91 4.89 -24.15
N ALA A 465 -35.94 4.71 -23.35
CA ALA A 465 -36.73 3.50 -23.19
C ALA A 465 -36.10 2.26 -22.53
N GLY A 466 -36.33 2.14 -21.25
CA GLY A 466 -36.22 0.86 -20.52
C GLY A 466 -36.41 1.03 -19.03
N THR A 467 -37.63 1.17 -18.61
CA THR A 467 -38.13 1.23 -17.22
C THR A 467 -37.44 0.23 -16.28
N ALA A 468 -36.72 0.74 -15.27
CA ALA A 468 -36.69 0.18 -13.92
C ALA A 468 -36.17 1.19 -12.90
N PRO A 469 -36.76 1.38 -11.73
CA PRO A 469 -36.35 2.36 -10.74
C PRO A 469 -35.26 1.76 -9.81
N GLY A 470 -34.12 2.38 -9.77
CA GLY A 470 -33.06 2.00 -8.82
C GLY A 470 -31.98 3.06 -8.78
N GLY A 471 -31.96 3.85 -7.69
CA GLY A 471 -31.00 4.92 -7.48
C GLY A 471 -29.54 4.44 -7.56
N HIS A 472 -28.72 5.16 -8.28
CA HIS A 472 -27.27 4.97 -8.33
C HIS A 472 -26.64 5.43 -7.02
N ASP A 473 -26.41 4.48 -6.13
CA ASP A 473 -25.58 4.64 -4.95
C ASP A 473 -24.12 4.50 -5.39
N PRO A 474 -23.27 5.54 -5.25
CA PRO A 474 -21.84 5.48 -5.65
C PRO A 474 -21.06 4.36 -4.93
N VAL A 475 -21.58 3.88 -3.80
CA VAL A 475 -21.04 2.71 -3.09
C VAL A 475 -21.22 1.43 -3.92
N LYS A 476 -22.33 1.31 -4.69
CA LYS A 476 -22.57 0.14 -5.55
C LYS A 476 -21.66 0.07 -6.78
N ALA A 477 -21.20 1.19 -7.31
CA ALA A 477 -20.29 1.20 -8.46
C ALA A 477 -18.89 0.68 -8.11
N MET A 478 -18.43 0.93 -6.88
CA MET A 478 -17.18 0.32 -6.36
C MET A 478 -17.37 -1.16 -5.97
N GLU A 479 -18.61 -1.60 -5.73
CA GLU A 479 -18.92 -3.00 -5.42
C GLU A 479 -18.73 -3.95 -6.61
N VAL A 480 -19.00 -3.51 -7.82
CA VAL A 480 -18.87 -4.33 -9.03
C VAL A 480 -17.39 -4.51 -9.45
N ALA A 481 -16.51 -3.60 -9.06
CA ALA A 481 -15.09 -3.69 -9.37
C ALA A 481 -14.28 -4.62 -8.45
N ALA A 482 -14.91 -5.23 -7.44
CA ALA A 482 -14.25 -6.10 -6.46
C ALA A 482 -14.62 -7.60 -6.61
N HIS A 483 -15.33 -7.97 -7.65
CA HIS A 483 -15.53 -9.34 -8.11
C HIS A 483 -14.69 -9.59 -9.36
#